data_dad5af3fdc8bdf6da1d97ddcbfb761ee
#
_entry.id   dad5af3fdc8bdf6da1d97ddcbfb761ee
#
_cell.length_a   1.000
_cell.length_b   1.000
_cell.length_c   1.000
_cell.angle_alpha   90.00
_cell.angle_beta   90.00
_cell.angle_gamma   90.00
#
_symmetry.space_group_name_H-M   'P 1'
#
loop_
_entity.id
_entity.type
_entity.pdbx_description
1 polymer ?
#
loop_
_entity_poly.entity_id
_entity_poly.type
_entity_poly.pdbx_seq_one_letter_code
_entity_poly.pdbx_strand_id
1 'polypeptide(L)'
;MESKKVDILAGGVMHELFRRGLPNDRNMLSASALVSPARHHMVVKAHDDFIKAGATMIVTNNYYVTPGVGFTPDEIREYSGVAGELAAEARAKTNRQDRVKICGSLPPLMHSFRSDRTIDRQKGLDTYLLIGEALLPSVDVFLAETMSSLDEAKMAFEAVQPLQKPVMVSFALNSTGQLRSGESIVESVQSLVEFCSRRAELLPGDVEKKDKLLCGILFNCAQPEDIAKAIKQLKENLKLMEQLKKHEIRVGGYGDHISPMSKAGAMEESLVAGALQPVMDMEIYSKFAMRWIDDGASIVGGCCGIPPEYLQRITEILSL
;
A
#
# COMPACT_ATOMS: atom_id res chain seq x y z
N MET A 1 -8.33 -21.55 -20.60
CA MET A 1 -8.54 -20.32 -19.80
C MET A 1 -7.15 -19.81 -19.47
N GLU A 2 -6.77 -18.63 -19.95
CA GLU A 2 -5.53 -18.00 -19.48
C GLU A 2 -5.63 -17.81 -17.96
N SER A 3 -4.68 -18.33 -17.21
CA SER A 3 -4.63 -18.12 -15.76
C SER A 3 -4.53 -16.63 -15.53
N LYS A 4 -5.51 -16.03 -14.83
CA LYS A 4 -5.43 -14.61 -14.45
C LYS A 4 -4.13 -14.42 -13.67
N LYS A 5 -3.23 -13.60 -14.21
CA LYS A 5 -1.97 -13.27 -13.54
C LYS A 5 -2.28 -12.52 -12.24
N VAL A 6 -2.03 -13.17 -11.11
CA VAL A 6 -2.15 -12.56 -9.78
C VAL A 6 -0.78 -12.04 -9.36
N ASP A 7 -0.72 -10.78 -8.94
CA ASP A 7 0.49 -10.23 -8.31
C ASP A 7 0.41 -10.36 -6.78
N ILE A 8 1.53 -10.66 -6.16
CA ILE A 8 1.66 -10.80 -4.71
C ILE A 8 2.39 -9.58 -4.16
N LEU A 9 1.68 -8.78 -3.38
CA LEU A 9 2.22 -7.61 -2.68
C LEU A 9 2.90 -8.06 -1.40
N ALA A 10 4.08 -7.50 -1.10
CA ALA A 10 4.84 -7.78 0.12
C ALA A 10 4.01 -7.55 1.39
N GLY A 11 4.41 -8.17 2.48
CA GLY A 11 3.81 -8.01 3.80
C GLY A 11 4.29 -6.77 4.54
N GLY A 12 4.02 -6.72 5.85
CA GLY A 12 4.34 -5.60 6.73
C GLY A 12 5.83 -5.42 6.98
N VAL A 13 6.51 -4.61 6.17
CA VAL A 13 7.96 -4.35 6.28
C VAL A 13 8.35 -3.89 7.68
N MET A 14 7.58 -2.97 8.29
CA MET A 14 7.85 -2.48 9.65
C MET A 14 7.89 -3.62 10.67
N HIS A 15 6.88 -4.51 10.66
CA HIS A 15 6.82 -5.64 11.60
C HIS A 15 7.96 -6.62 11.35
N GLU A 16 8.33 -6.82 10.10
CA GLU A 16 9.48 -7.66 9.74
C GLU A 16 10.80 -7.06 10.25
N LEU A 17 10.97 -5.75 10.19
CA LEU A 17 12.13 -5.07 10.76
C LEU A 17 12.20 -5.23 12.28
N PHE A 18 11.08 -5.09 13.00
CA PHE A 18 11.03 -5.32 14.45
C PHE A 18 11.31 -6.79 14.79
N ARG A 19 10.79 -7.74 14.02
CA ARG A 19 11.11 -9.18 14.18
C ARG A 19 12.61 -9.45 14.03
N ARG A 20 13.30 -8.64 13.24
CA ARG A 20 14.76 -8.71 13.01
C ARG A 20 15.59 -7.94 14.01
N GLY A 21 14.96 -7.36 15.03
CA GLY A 21 15.65 -6.65 16.09
C GLY A 21 15.86 -5.15 15.82
N LEU A 22 15.12 -4.54 14.88
CA LEU A 22 15.09 -3.09 14.81
C LEU A 22 14.58 -2.55 16.16
N PRO A 23 15.33 -1.66 16.84
CA PRO A 23 14.85 -1.07 18.08
C PRO A 23 13.52 -0.35 17.87
N ASN A 24 12.58 -0.57 18.78
CA ASN A 24 11.28 0.08 18.73
C ASN A 24 11.42 1.55 19.18
N ASP A 25 11.76 2.41 18.23
CA ASP A 25 11.77 3.86 18.42
C ASP A 25 10.32 4.38 18.31
N ARG A 26 9.76 4.84 19.43
CA ARG A 26 8.37 5.33 19.49
C ARG A 26 8.11 6.56 18.65
N ASN A 27 9.15 7.34 18.34
CA ASN A 27 9.02 8.59 17.60
C ASN A 27 9.09 8.34 16.08
N MET A 28 9.98 7.44 15.63
CA MET A 28 10.25 7.24 14.21
C MET A 28 9.80 5.88 13.67
N LEU A 29 9.50 4.91 14.55
CA LEU A 29 9.12 3.54 14.16
C LEU A 29 10.08 2.96 13.11
N SER A 30 9.56 2.43 12.00
CA SER A 30 10.40 1.84 10.96
C SER A 30 11.26 2.86 10.18
N ALA A 31 10.93 4.15 10.22
CA ALA A 31 11.76 5.19 9.61
C ALA A 31 13.13 5.29 10.27
N SER A 32 13.27 4.85 11.54
CA SER A 32 14.57 4.77 12.21
C SER A 32 15.60 3.90 11.49
N ALA A 33 15.15 2.96 10.65
CA ALA A 33 16.02 2.16 9.81
C ALA A 33 16.55 2.92 8.59
N LEU A 34 15.87 3.97 8.14
CA LEU A 34 16.29 4.83 7.03
C LEU A 34 17.25 5.92 7.50
N VAL A 35 16.98 6.49 8.68
CA VAL A 35 17.80 7.54 9.30
C VAL A 35 19.21 7.02 9.66
N SER A 36 19.34 5.74 9.95
CA SER A 36 20.62 5.14 10.35
C SER A 36 21.22 4.27 9.24
N PRO A 37 22.29 4.70 8.54
CA PRO A 37 22.94 3.89 7.50
C PRO A 37 23.39 2.50 7.98
N ALA A 38 23.75 2.36 9.26
CA ALA A 38 24.10 1.07 9.85
C ALA A 38 22.95 0.05 9.81
N ARG A 39 21.70 0.50 9.63
CA ARG A 39 20.50 -0.33 9.61
C ARG A 39 19.93 -0.58 8.19
N HIS A 40 20.48 0.07 7.15
CA HIS A 40 20.01 -0.07 5.77
C HIS A 40 20.00 -1.54 5.32
N HIS A 41 21.00 -2.32 5.73
CA HIS A 41 21.06 -3.74 5.42
C HIS A 41 19.84 -4.54 5.91
N MET A 42 19.18 -4.09 7.00
CA MET A 42 17.96 -4.74 7.52
C MET A 42 16.78 -4.54 6.58
N VAL A 43 16.64 -3.32 6.00
CA VAL A 43 15.58 -2.99 5.03
C VAL A 43 15.78 -3.80 3.75
N VAL A 44 17.00 -3.81 3.21
CA VAL A 44 17.34 -4.62 2.02
C VAL A 44 17.02 -6.11 2.25
N LYS A 45 17.41 -6.63 3.41
CA LYS A 45 17.16 -8.03 3.75
C LYS A 45 15.67 -8.36 3.93
N ALA A 46 14.88 -7.45 4.50
CA ALA A 46 13.44 -7.63 4.62
C ALA A 46 12.77 -7.71 3.23
N HIS A 47 13.11 -6.80 2.32
CA HIS A 47 12.61 -6.85 0.95
C HIS A 47 13.04 -8.12 0.22
N ASP A 48 14.31 -8.52 0.33
CA ASP A 48 14.85 -9.76 -0.28
C ASP A 48 14.07 -11.00 0.18
N ASP A 49 13.72 -11.09 1.46
CA ASP A 49 12.98 -12.24 1.98
C ASP A 49 11.53 -12.26 1.50
N PHE A 50 10.87 -11.11 1.39
CA PHE A 50 9.55 -11.03 0.74
C PHE A 50 9.60 -11.45 -0.73
N ILE A 51 10.63 -11.03 -1.48
CA ILE A 51 10.81 -11.44 -2.89
C ILE A 51 11.05 -12.95 -2.97
N LYS A 52 11.87 -13.53 -2.09
CA LYS A 52 12.11 -14.98 -2.02
C LYS A 52 10.86 -15.77 -1.68
N ALA A 53 10.00 -15.22 -0.83
CA ALA A 53 8.70 -15.78 -0.48
C ALA A 53 7.67 -15.70 -1.62
N GLY A 54 8.00 -15.07 -2.75
CA GLY A 54 7.16 -15.03 -3.94
C GLY A 54 6.54 -13.66 -4.24
N ALA A 55 6.81 -12.62 -3.45
CA ALA A 55 6.31 -11.29 -3.75
C ALA A 55 6.76 -10.84 -5.14
N THR A 56 5.80 -10.36 -5.94
CA THR A 56 6.01 -9.72 -7.23
C THR A 56 5.92 -8.20 -7.15
N MET A 57 5.51 -7.69 -6.00
CA MET A 57 5.44 -6.26 -5.69
C MET A 57 5.97 -6.04 -4.27
N ILE A 58 6.94 -5.14 -4.10
CA ILE A 58 7.46 -4.71 -2.79
C ILE A 58 7.18 -3.24 -2.60
N VAL A 59 6.93 -2.80 -1.35
CA VAL A 59 6.59 -1.43 -1.00
C VAL A 59 7.77 -0.76 -0.30
N THR A 60 8.14 0.45 -0.69
CA THR A 60 9.24 1.21 -0.07
C THR A 60 8.96 1.51 1.41
N ASN A 61 9.99 1.49 2.27
CA ASN A 61 9.85 1.57 3.73
C ASN A 61 9.66 3.01 4.28
N ASN A 62 9.19 3.95 3.47
CA ASN A 62 9.04 5.35 3.88
C ASN A 62 7.67 5.70 4.51
N TYR A 63 6.88 4.70 4.91
CA TYR A 63 5.54 4.93 5.47
C TYR A 63 5.50 5.96 6.62
N TYR A 64 6.49 5.94 7.50
CA TYR A 64 6.58 6.86 8.63
C TYR A 64 7.45 8.10 8.37
N VAL A 65 7.91 8.31 7.13
CA VAL A 65 8.68 9.52 6.74
C VAL A 65 7.69 10.63 6.34
N THR A 66 7.02 11.23 7.33
CA THR A 66 5.92 12.18 7.13
C THR A 66 5.99 13.37 8.07
N PRO A 67 5.30 14.48 7.75
CA PRO A 67 5.19 15.62 8.67
C PRO A 67 4.49 15.26 9.99
N GLY A 68 3.56 14.29 9.97
CA GLY A 68 2.85 13.83 11.16
C GLY A 68 3.76 13.15 12.18
N VAL A 69 4.85 12.55 11.73
CA VAL A 69 5.91 11.99 12.58
C VAL A 69 6.92 13.05 13.00
N GLY A 70 6.97 14.19 12.32
CA GLY A 70 7.84 15.32 12.65
C GLY A 70 9.02 15.54 11.70
N PHE A 71 9.08 14.82 10.58
CA PHE A 71 10.13 15.02 9.58
C PHE A 71 9.94 16.34 8.83
N THR A 72 11.05 17.04 8.63
CA THR A 72 11.13 18.24 7.80
C THR A 72 11.03 17.88 6.31
N PRO A 73 10.72 18.85 5.41
CA PRO A 73 10.68 18.58 3.96
C PRO A 73 12.01 18.01 3.41
N ASP A 74 13.16 18.49 3.90
CA ASP A 74 14.46 17.98 3.46
C ASP A 74 14.70 16.53 3.89
N GLU A 75 14.34 16.19 5.14
CA GLU A 75 14.40 14.81 5.66
C GLU A 75 13.41 13.88 4.93
N ILE A 76 12.22 14.38 4.60
CA ILE A 76 11.24 13.61 3.81
C ILE A 76 11.81 13.29 2.44
N ARG A 77 12.44 14.25 1.77
CA ARG A 77 13.10 14.03 0.48
C ARG A 77 14.23 13.02 0.60
N GLU A 78 15.12 13.22 1.58
CA GLU A 78 16.28 12.36 1.79
C GLU A 78 15.86 10.91 2.08
N TYR A 79 15.05 10.70 3.11
CA TYR A 79 14.73 9.33 3.56
C TYR A 79 13.74 8.61 2.67
N SER A 80 12.88 9.32 1.93
CA SER A 80 12.08 8.69 0.86
C SER A 80 12.98 8.23 -0.28
N GLY A 81 13.98 9.01 -0.68
CA GLY A 81 14.98 8.59 -1.66
C GLY A 81 15.73 7.34 -1.22
N VAL A 82 16.25 7.35 0.01
CA VAL A 82 16.93 6.18 0.62
C VAL A 82 16.02 4.94 0.60
N ALA A 83 14.74 5.07 0.96
CA ALA A 83 13.81 3.94 0.93
C ALA A 83 13.65 3.35 -0.48
N GLY A 84 13.60 4.20 -1.51
CA GLY A 84 13.57 3.78 -2.90
C GLY A 84 14.85 3.04 -3.32
N GLU A 85 16.01 3.57 -2.98
CA GLU A 85 17.32 2.98 -3.27
C GLU A 85 17.48 1.60 -2.62
N LEU A 86 17.09 1.45 -1.37
CA LEU A 86 17.18 0.17 -0.64
C LEU A 86 16.24 -0.90 -1.23
N ALA A 87 15.05 -0.51 -1.68
CA ALA A 87 14.14 -1.41 -2.39
C ALA A 87 14.73 -1.82 -3.75
N ALA A 88 15.33 -0.88 -4.49
CA ALA A 88 16.01 -1.15 -5.75
C ALA A 88 17.23 -2.08 -5.56
N GLU A 89 18.02 -1.86 -4.52
CA GLU A 89 19.14 -2.73 -4.14
C GLU A 89 18.66 -4.16 -3.85
N ALA A 90 17.58 -4.33 -3.09
CA ALA A 90 17.01 -5.64 -2.80
C ALA A 90 16.56 -6.35 -4.08
N ARG A 91 15.85 -5.64 -4.97
CA ARG A 91 15.43 -6.18 -6.27
C ARG A 91 16.63 -6.59 -7.13
N ALA A 92 17.68 -5.77 -7.17
CA ALA A 92 18.88 -6.05 -7.98
C ALA A 92 19.64 -7.29 -7.52
N LYS A 93 19.52 -7.68 -6.25
CA LYS A 93 20.15 -8.89 -5.69
C LYS A 93 19.42 -10.19 -6.05
N THR A 94 18.24 -10.10 -6.66
CA THR A 94 17.42 -11.27 -6.98
C THR A 94 17.60 -11.70 -8.44
N ASN A 95 17.40 -12.99 -8.74
CA ASN A 95 17.31 -13.49 -10.13
C ASN A 95 15.92 -13.23 -10.75
N ARG A 96 15.09 -12.39 -10.15
CA ARG A 96 13.70 -12.11 -10.53
C ARG A 96 13.44 -10.63 -10.82
N GLN A 97 14.48 -9.87 -11.14
CA GLN A 97 14.43 -8.41 -11.32
C GLN A 97 13.29 -7.97 -12.25
N ASP A 98 13.13 -8.65 -13.40
CA ASP A 98 12.09 -8.34 -14.39
C ASP A 98 10.65 -8.70 -13.95
N ARG A 99 10.50 -9.43 -12.84
CA ARG A 99 9.22 -9.90 -12.31
C ARG A 99 8.77 -9.16 -11.07
N VAL A 100 9.65 -8.36 -10.45
CA VAL A 100 9.38 -7.65 -9.20
C VAL A 100 9.22 -6.17 -9.47
N LYS A 101 8.06 -5.61 -9.12
CA LYS A 101 7.79 -4.17 -9.16
C LYS A 101 8.05 -3.53 -7.80
N ILE A 102 8.58 -2.32 -7.82
CA ILE A 102 8.73 -1.49 -6.62
C ILE A 102 7.57 -0.50 -6.58
N CYS A 103 6.78 -0.57 -5.51
CA CYS A 103 5.71 0.35 -5.22
C CYS A 103 6.23 1.45 -4.29
N GLY A 104 6.23 2.69 -4.77
CA GLY A 104 6.59 3.84 -3.94
C GLY A 104 5.45 4.20 -3.00
N SER A 105 5.68 4.10 -1.70
CA SER A 105 4.68 4.42 -0.68
C SER A 105 4.36 5.92 -0.65
N LEU A 106 3.08 6.25 -0.76
CA LEU A 106 2.49 7.55 -0.46
C LEU A 106 1.58 7.36 0.76
N PRO A 107 2.10 7.49 1.98
CA PRO A 107 1.37 7.18 3.21
C PRO A 107 0.44 8.33 3.63
N PRO A 108 -0.47 8.11 4.60
CA PRO A 108 -1.16 9.19 5.28
C PRO A 108 -0.17 10.20 5.89
N LEU A 109 -0.32 11.49 5.57
CA LEU A 109 0.69 12.49 5.93
C LEU A 109 0.68 12.91 7.41
N MET A 110 -0.46 12.76 8.09
CA MET A 110 -0.59 13.16 9.49
C MET A 110 -0.74 11.95 10.41
N HIS A 111 -1.86 11.25 10.36
CA HIS A 111 -2.14 10.09 11.20
C HIS A 111 -2.92 9.04 10.42
N SER A 112 -2.44 7.81 10.47
CA SER A 112 -3.17 6.67 9.91
C SER A 112 -4.53 6.49 10.58
N PHE A 113 -5.54 6.11 9.80
CA PHE A 113 -6.91 5.80 10.27
C PHE A 113 -7.70 6.99 10.85
N ARG A 114 -7.21 8.20 10.72
CA ARG A 114 -7.80 9.43 11.27
C ARG A 114 -8.23 10.37 10.15
N SER A 115 -9.42 10.12 9.57
CA SER A 115 -10.03 10.99 8.56
C SER A 115 -10.35 12.42 9.07
N ASP A 116 -10.36 12.60 10.40
CA ASP A 116 -10.53 13.89 11.07
C ASP A 116 -9.20 14.66 11.29
N ARG A 117 -8.07 14.03 11.02
CA ARG A 117 -6.73 14.63 11.12
C ARG A 117 -6.17 14.89 9.73
N THR A 118 -6.56 16.03 9.17
CA THR A 118 -6.18 16.45 7.82
C THR A 118 -5.02 17.45 7.85
N ILE A 119 -4.24 17.45 6.79
CA ILE A 119 -3.25 18.50 6.49
C ILE A 119 -3.92 19.56 5.61
N ASP A 120 -3.43 20.79 5.66
CA ASP A 120 -3.80 21.79 4.64
C ASP A 120 -3.57 21.23 3.24
N ARG A 121 -4.55 21.47 2.33
CA ARG A 121 -4.53 20.83 1.01
C ARG A 121 -3.27 21.15 0.21
N GLN A 122 -2.83 22.42 0.19
CA GLN A 122 -1.63 22.78 -0.58
C GLN A 122 -0.38 22.14 0.01
N LYS A 123 -0.23 22.18 1.33
CA LYS A 123 0.87 21.48 2.02
C LYS A 123 0.85 19.98 1.76
N GLY A 124 -0.33 19.38 1.70
CA GLY A 124 -0.49 17.97 1.38
C GLY A 124 -0.04 17.63 -0.04
N LEU A 125 -0.48 18.43 -1.02
CA LEU A 125 -0.05 18.30 -2.41
C LEU A 125 1.47 18.43 -2.56
N ASP A 126 2.05 19.47 -1.94
CA ASP A 126 3.49 19.73 -1.99
C ASP A 126 4.28 18.59 -1.34
N THR A 127 3.78 18.05 -0.24
CA THR A 127 4.44 16.93 0.47
C THR A 127 4.37 15.62 -0.32
N TYR A 128 3.20 15.27 -0.88
CA TYR A 128 3.08 14.08 -1.73
C TYR A 128 3.94 14.18 -2.99
N LEU A 129 3.98 15.37 -3.62
CA LEU A 129 4.87 15.61 -4.77
C LEU A 129 6.34 15.42 -4.37
N LEU A 130 6.75 15.98 -3.24
CA LEU A 130 8.11 15.85 -2.70
C LEU A 130 8.50 14.37 -2.49
N ILE A 131 7.62 13.57 -1.88
CA ILE A 131 7.81 12.13 -1.69
C ILE A 131 7.90 11.44 -3.07
N GLY A 132 6.97 11.77 -3.98
CA GLY A 132 6.93 11.19 -5.32
C GLY A 132 8.19 11.47 -6.11
N GLU A 133 8.69 12.71 -6.13
CA GLU A 133 9.94 13.10 -6.80
C GLU A 133 11.13 12.34 -6.23
N ALA A 134 11.23 12.20 -4.91
CA ALA A 134 12.30 11.47 -4.25
C ALA A 134 12.32 9.97 -4.61
N LEU A 135 11.14 9.37 -4.74
CA LEU A 135 10.99 7.95 -5.08
C LEU A 135 11.09 7.67 -6.59
N LEU A 136 10.83 8.68 -7.44
CA LEU A 136 10.67 8.52 -8.90
C LEU A 136 11.77 7.69 -9.59
N PRO A 137 13.07 7.83 -9.25
CA PRO A 137 14.15 7.07 -9.90
C PRO A 137 14.10 5.56 -9.62
N SER A 138 13.49 5.15 -8.51
CA SER A 138 13.56 3.78 -8.00
C SER A 138 12.29 2.97 -8.17
N VAL A 139 11.14 3.61 -8.42
CA VAL A 139 9.83 2.95 -8.37
C VAL A 139 9.22 2.71 -9.75
N ASP A 140 8.42 1.66 -9.86
CA ASP A 140 7.67 1.33 -11.08
C ASP A 140 6.23 1.86 -11.02
N VAL A 141 5.68 1.99 -9.82
CA VAL A 141 4.29 2.42 -9.54
C VAL A 141 4.25 3.13 -8.19
N PHE A 142 3.41 4.13 -8.02
CA PHE A 142 3.10 4.70 -6.70
C PHE A 142 1.95 3.94 -6.05
N LEU A 143 1.98 3.83 -4.72
CA LEU A 143 0.91 3.24 -3.92
C LEU A 143 0.49 4.26 -2.84
N ALA A 144 -0.63 4.95 -3.09
CA ALA A 144 -1.30 5.74 -2.07
C ALA A 144 -2.00 4.77 -1.11
N GLU A 145 -1.30 4.41 -0.03
CA GLU A 145 -1.72 3.33 0.87
C GLU A 145 -2.39 3.83 2.15
N THR A 146 -3.32 3.04 2.68
CA THR A 146 -3.99 3.28 3.97
C THR A 146 -4.81 4.58 3.98
N MET A 147 -5.32 4.99 2.83
CA MET A 147 -6.13 6.20 2.70
C MET A 147 -7.43 6.06 3.52
N SER A 148 -7.66 7.02 4.43
CA SER A 148 -8.80 7.00 5.35
C SER A 148 -10.07 7.60 4.75
N SER A 149 -9.93 8.41 3.72
CA SER A 149 -11.02 9.12 3.02
C SER A 149 -10.77 9.22 1.51
N LEU A 150 -11.83 9.51 0.78
CA LEU A 150 -11.75 9.79 -0.66
C LEU A 150 -10.92 11.03 -0.96
N ASP A 151 -11.02 12.07 -0.14
CA ASP A 151 -10.29 13.33 -0.36
C ASP A 151 -8.78 13.15 -0.18
N GLU A 152 -8.36 12.34 0.80
CA GLU A 152 -6.95 11.99 0.99
C GLU A 152 -6.40 11.22 -0.22
N ALA A 153 -7.15 10.24 -0.71
CA ALA A 153 -6.80 9.48 -1.90
C ALA A 153 -6.69 10.35 -3.16
N LYS A 154 -7.64 11.26 -3.36
CA LYS A 154 -7.60 12.23 -4.48
C LYS A 154 -6.39 13.16 -4.39
N MET A 155 -6.06 13.64 -3.19
CA MET A 155 -4.91 14.51 -2.96
C MET A 155 -3.59 13.79 -3.29
N ALA A 156 -3.40 12.57 -2.82
CA ALA A 156 -2.20 11.78 -3.11
C ALA A 156 -2.05 11.51 -4.62
N PHE A 157 -3.14 11.11 -5.30
CA PHE A 157 -3.13 10.89 -6.75
C PHE A 157 -2.80 12.17 -7.51
N GLU A 158 -3.49 13.29 -7.20
CA GLU A 158 -3.31 14.58 -7.86
C GLU A 158 -1.87 15.07 -7.78
N ALA A 159 -1.23 14.93 -6.62
CA ALA A 159 0.12 15.40 -6.38
C ALA A 159 1.16 14.70 -7.25
N VAL A 160 1.04 13.38 -7.43
CA VAL A 160 2.04 12.59 -8.18
C VAL A 160 1.70 12.37 -9.65
N GLN A 161 0.49 12.73 -10.07
CA GLN A 161 0.05 12.60 -11.46
C GLN A 161 1.01 13.26 -12.49
N PRO A 162 1.63 14.44 -12.22
CA PRO A 162 2.57 15.05 -13.15
C PRO A 162 3.84 14.22 -13.38
N LEU A 163 4.17 13.29 -12.49
CA LEU A 163 5.32 12.40 -12.59
C LEU A 163 5.09 11.26 -13.59
N GLN A 164 3.88 11.09 -14.10
CA GLN A 164 3.49 10.15 -15.16
C GLN A 164 3.84 8.68 -14.88
N LYS A 165 3.92 8.27 -13.62
CA LYS A 165 3.99 6.88 -13.20
C LYS A 165 2.58 6.37 -12.86
N PRO A 166 2.29 5.07 -13.09
CA PRO A 166 1.05 4.46 -12.62
C PRO A 166 0.87 4.64 -11.11
N VAL A 167 -0.37 4.77 -10.68
CA VAL A 167 -0.74 4.96 -9.26
C VAL A 167 -1.77 3.90 -8.88
N MET A 168 -1.54 3.21 -7.80
CA MET A 168 -2.55 2.42 -7.09
C MET A 168 -3.02 3.20 -5.87
N VAL A 169 -4.31 3.07 -5.56
CA VAL A 169 -4.89 3.64 -4.35
C VAL A 169 -5.41 2.51 -3.47
N SER A 170 -5.04 2.53 -2.20
CA SER A 170 -5.49 1.56 -1.21
C SER A 170 -6.20 2.24 -0.04
N PHE A 171 -7.42 1.82 0.22
CA PHE A 171 -8.25 2.36 1.29
C PHE A 171 -8.19 1.51 2.54
N ALA A 172 -8.04 2.17 3.70
CA ALA A 172 -8.22 1.55 5.00
C ALA A 172 -9.72 1.45 5.33
N LEU A 173 -10.13 0.28 5.82
CA LEU A 173 -11.53 -0.01 6.10
C LEU A 173 -11.84 0.06 7.61
N ASN A 174 -13.09 0.35 7.93
CA ASN A 174 -13.67 0.13 9.25
C ASN A 174 -14.30 -1.27 9.35
N SER A 175 -14.77 -1.65 10.53
CA SER A 175 -15.38 -2.96 10.80
C SER A 175 -16.74 -3.18 10.11
N THR A 176 -17.32 -2.15 9.49
CA THR A 176 -18.56 -2.26 8.70
C THR A 176 -18.29 -2.48 7.22
N GLY A 177 -17.02 -2.50 6.81
CA GLY A 177 -16.62 -2.63 5.41
C GLY A 177 -16.84 -1.35 4.60
N GLN A 178 -16.73 -0.17 5.24
CA GLN A 178 -16.70 1.14 4.62
C GLN A 178 -15.32 1.77 4.80
N LEU A 179 -15.05 2.90 4.15
CA LEU A 179 -13.85 3.67 4.43
C LEU A 179 -13.81 4.11 5.90
N ARG A 180 -12.63 4.42 6.43
CA ARG A 180 -12.50 4.94 7.81
C ARG A 180 -13.29 6.22 8.06
N SER A 181 -13.47 7.05 7.04
CA SER A 181 -14.34 8.23 7.07
C SER A 181 -15.84 7.91 7.18
N GLY A 182 -16.23 6.65 6.95
CA GLY A 182 -17.63 6.23 6.86
C GLY A 182 -18.22 6.32 5.44
N GLU A 183 -17.44 6.76 4.45
CA GLU A 183 -17.87 6.83 3.06
C GLU A 183 -18.11 5.44 2.47
N SER A 184 -19.08 5.34 1.58
CA SER A 184 -19.38 4.12 0.81
C SER A 184 -18.23 3.76 -0.12
N ILE A 185 -17.82 2.48 -0.12
CA ILE A 185 -16.76 1.98 -1.00
C ILE A 185 -17.11 2.18 -2.46
N VAL A 186 -18.32 1.81 -2.87
CA VAL A 186 -18.74 1.87 -4.26
C VAL A 186 -18.74 3.31 -4.77
N GLU A 187 -19.32 4.23 -3.99
CA GLU A 187 -19.38 5.65 -4.35
C GLU A 187 -18.00 6.30 -4.37
N SER A 188 -17.14 5.94 -3.40
CA SER A 188 -15.78 6.46 -3.32
C SER A 188 -14.93 5.98 -4.48
N VAL A 189 -14.99 4.71 -4.83
CA VAL A 189 -14.25 4.15 -5.99
C VAL A 189 -14.75 4.77 -7.28
N GLN A 190 -16.06 4.88 -7.47
CA GLN A 190 -16.64 5.53 -8.66
C GLN A 190 -16.17 6.99 -8.77
N SER A 191 -16.28 7.75 -7.69
CA SER A 191 -15.85 9.16 -7.65
C SER A 191 -14.34 9.33 -7.89
N LEU A 192 -13.52 8.39 -7.40
CA LEU A 192 -12.07 8.41 -7.64
C LEU A 192 -11.76 8.14 -9.13
N VAL A 193 -12.38 7.14 -9.74
CA VAL A 193 -12.20 6.82 -11.17
C VAL A 193 -12.59 8.02 -12.04
N GLU A 194 -13.75 8.63 -11.79
CA GLU A 194 -14.21 9.83 -12.50
C GLU A 194 -13.28 11.03 -12.30
N PHE A 195 -12.75 11.21 -11.09
CA PHE A 195 -11.78 12.27 -10.80
C PHE A 195 -10.48 12.07 -11.55
N CYS A 196 -9.92 10.85 -11.53
CA CYS A 196 -8.68 10.52 -12.20
C CYS A 196 -8.79 10.67 -13.73
N SER A 197 -9.90 10.21 -14.33
CA SER A 197 -10.16 10.34 -15.76
C SER A 197 -10.24 11.81 -16.19
N ARG A 198 -10.99 12.63 -15.47
CA ARG A 198 -11.06 14.08 -15.75
C ARG A 198 -9.71 14.79 -15.66
N ARG A 199 -8.89 14.40 -14.69
CA ARG A 199 -7.54 14.97 -14.57
C ARG A 199 -6.59 14.49 -15.65
N ALA A 200 -6.77 13.27 -16.14
CA ALA A 200 -6.00 12.76 -17.27
C ALA A 200 -6.16 13.62 -18.53
N GLU A 201 -7.35 14.17 -18.78
CA GLU A 201 -7.64 15.06 -19.90
C GLU A 201 -6.84 16.38 -19.83
N LEU A 202 -6.47 16.83 -18.63
CA LEU A 202 -5.75 18.09 -18.41
C LEU A 202 -4.22 17.97 -18.62
N LEU A 203 -3.68 16.75 -18.65
CA LEU A 203 -2.25 16.57 -18.83
C LEU A 203 -1.83 16.70 -20.29
N PRO A 204 -0.64 17.25 -20.60
CA PRO A 204 -0.07 17.22 -21.94
C PRO A 204 0.39 15.81 -22.32
N GLY A 205 0.21 15.38 -23.57
CA GLY A 205 0.71 14.11 -24.12
C GLY A 205 -0.38 13.13 -24.55
N ASP A 206 -0.04 11.85 -24.73
CA ASP A 206 -0.90 10.80 -25.25
C ASP A 206 -2.05 10.47 -24.28
N VAL A 207 -3.29 10.62 -24.74
CA VAL A 207 -4.53 10.42 -23.93
C VAL A 207 -4.63 9.00 -23.43
N GLU A 208 -4.24 8.00 -24.23
CA GLU A 208 -4.37 6.59 -23.89
C GLU A 208 -3.46 6.17 -22.73
N LYS A 209 -2.26 6.75 -22.64
CA LYS A 209 -1.35 6.53 -21.51
C LYS A 209 -1.80 7.19 -20.22
N LYS A 210 -2.48 8.32 -20.33
CA LYS A 210 -2.92 9.12 -19.18
C LYS A 210 -4.16 8.54 -18.51
N ASP A 211 -5.08 7.97 -19.28
CA ASP A 211 -6.26 7.28 -18.76
C ASP A 211 -5.90 6.03 -17.94
N LYS A 212 -4.67 5.53 -18.08
CA LYS A 212 -4.16 4.36 -17.35
C LYS A 212 -3.30 4.70 -16.13
N LEU A 213 -3.23 5.99 -15.73
CA LEU A 213 -2.44 6.36 -14.56
C LEU A 213 -3.01 5.76 -13.27
N LEU A 214 -4.32 5.75 -13.06
CA LEU A 214 -4.91 4.96 -11.99
C LEU A 214 -4.96 3.50 -12.44
N CYS A 215 -4.10 2.66 -11.87
CA CYS A 215 -3.93 1.27 -12.31
C CYS A 215 -4.40 0.22 -11.28
N GLY A 216 -4.83 0.64 -10.09
CA GLY A 216 -5.32 -0.28 -9.07
C GLY A 216 -6.12 0.39 -7.96
N ILE A 217 -7.14 -0.31 -7.49
CA ILE A 217 -7.91 -0.02 -6.28
C ILE A 217 -7.74 -1.19 -5.33
N LEU A 218 -7.19 -0.92 -4.16
CA LEU A 218 -6.90 -1.93 -3.15
C LEU A 218 -7.57 -1.58 -1.81
N PHE A 219 -7.61 -2.55 -0.93
CA PHE A 219 -8.05 -2.38 0.46
C PHE A 219 -7.00 -2.96 1.40
N ASN A 220 -6.68 -2.24 2.48
CA ASN A 220 -5.65 -2.66 3.40
C ASN A 220 -5.92 -2.26 4.85
N CYS A 221 -5.02 -2.67 5.73
CA CYS A 221 -5.05 -2.35 7.16
C CYS A 221 -6.44 -2.57 7.77
N ALA A 222 -7.03 -3.70 7.43
CA ALA A 222 -8.33 -4.17 7.90
C ALA A 222 -8.28 -5.70 8.08
N GLN A 223 -9.26 -6.24 8.80
CA GLN A 223 -9.38 -7.68 8.90
C GLN A 223 -9.64 -8.29 7.51
N PRO A 224 -9.09 -9.47 7.22
CA PRO A 224 -9.25 -10.12 5.92
C PRO A 224 -10.70 -10.29 5.49
N GLU A 225 -11.60 -10.46 6.45
CA GLU A 225 -13.04 -10.58 6.19
C GLU A 225 -13.67 -9.25 5.73
N ASP A 226 -13.24 -8.12 6.27
CA ASP A 226 -13.74 -6.81 5.85
C ASP A 226 -13.25 -6.45 4.44
N ILE A 227 -12.02 -6.83 4.09
CA ILE A 227 -11.51 -6.75 2.72
C ILE A 227 -12.34 -7.61 1.77
N ALA A 228 -12.69 -8.85 2.17
CA ALA A 228 -13.54 -9.72 1.35
C ALA A 228 -14.93 -9.08 1.09
N LYS A 229 -15.52 -8.44 2.11
CA LYS A 229 -16.78 -7.69 1.97
C LYS A 229 -16.63 -6.53 0.97
N ALA A 230 -15.52 -5.78 1.04
CA ALA A 230 -15.24 -4.65 0.16
C ALA A 230 -15.10 -5.08 -1.31
N ILE A 231 -14.29 -6.09 -1.57
CA ILE A 231 -14.10 -6.63 -2.93
C ILE A 231 -15.42 -7.16 -3.49
N LYS A 232 -16.21 -7.85 -2.66
CA LYS A 232 -17.53 -8.36 -3.05
C LYS A 232 -18.49 -7.24 -3.42
N GLN A 233 -18.53 -6.13 -2.66
CA GLN A 233 -19.36 -4.95 -2.98
C GLN A 233 -19.01 -4.38 -4.36
N LEU A 234 -17.71 -4.29 -4.71
CA LEU A 234 -17.31 -3.87 -6.05
C LEU A 234 -17.77 -4.87 -7.12
N LYS A 235 -17.55 -6.18 -6.89
CA LYS A 235 -17.94 -7.26 -7.82
C LYS A 235 -19.44 -7.24 -8.13
N GLU A 236 -20.27 -6.94 -7.14
CA GLU A 236 -21.74 -6.89 -7.29
C GLU A 236 -22.22 -5.64 -8.05
N ASN A 237 -21.40 -4.60 -8.17
CA ASN A 237 -21.71 -3.42 -8.98
C ASN A 237 -21.18 -3.57 -10.41
N LEU A 238 -21.99 -4.19 -11.28
CA LEU A 238 -21.60 -4.51 -12.66
C LEU A 238 -21.14 -3.28 -13.46
N LYS A 239 -21.84 -2.14 -13.30
CA LYS A 239 -21.48 -0.91 -14.00
C LYS A 239 -20.09 -0.39 -13.60
N LEU A 240 -19.77 -0.42 -12.30
CA LEU A 240 -18.45 -0.03 -11.82
C LEU A 240 -17.38 -1.01 -12.29
N MET A 241 -17.66 -2.32 -12.24
CA MET A 241 -16.72 -3.33 -12.74
C MET A 241 -16.42 -3.18 -14.23
N GLU A 242 -17.40 -2.81 -15.05
CA GLU A 242 -17.18 -2.49 -16.46
C GLU A 242 -16.27 -1.26 -16.63
N GLN A 243 -16.46 -0.21 -15.82
CA GLN A 243 -15.58 0.95 -15.81
C GLN A 243 -14.16 0.58 -15.40
N LEU A 244 -13.97 -0.17 -14.31
CA LEU A 244 -12.66 -0.62 -13.87
C LEU A 244 -11.95 -1.45 -14.96
N LYS A 245 -12.67 -2.35 -15.61
CA LYS A 245 -12.15 -3.16 -16.72
C LYS A 245 -11.77 -2.31 -17.93
N LYS A 246 -12.60 -1.35 -18.30
CA LYS A 246 -12.36 -0.43 -19.43
C LYS A 246 -11.06 0.35 -19.24
N HIS A 247 -10.79 0.84 -18.03
CA HIS A 247 -9.60 1.61 -17.68
C HIS A 247 -8.42 0.74 -17.21
N GLU A 248 -8.54 -0.60 -17.32
CA GLU A 248 -7.53 -1.58 -16.87
C GLU A 248 -7.17 -1.44 -15.38
N ILE A 249 -8.10 -0.95 -14.55
CA ILE A 249 -7.91 -0.76 -13.12
C ILE A 249 -8.07 -2.11 -12.41
N ARG A 250 -7.04 -2.53 -11.73
CA ARG A 250 -6.99 -3.80 -10.99
C ARG A 250 -7.60 -3.64 -9.61
N VAL A 251 -8.23 -4.70 -9.11
CA VAL A 251 -8.74 -4.76 -7.73
C VAL A 251 -7.84 -5.66 -6.90
N GLY A 252 -7.63 -5.30 -5.61
CA GLY A 252 -6.81 -6.11 -4.73
C GLY A 252 -7.06 -5.87 -3.25
N GLY A 253 -6.37 -6.68 -2.43
CA GLY A 253 -6.42 -6.57 -0.97
C GLY A 253 -5.18 -7.11 -0.30
N TYR A 254 -4.79 -6.46 0.82
CA TYR A 254 -3.71 -6.91 1.69
C TYR A 254 -4.08 -6.59 3.14
N GLY A 255 -4.43 -7.64 3.87
CA GLY A 255 -5.04 -7.56 5.19
C GLY A 255 -4.05 -7.68 6.33
N ASP A 256 -4.56 -7.45 7.52
CA ASP A 256 -3.84 -7.65 8.78
C ASP A 256 -4.09 -9.06 9.33
N HIS A 257 -3.11 -9.59 10.06
CA HIS A 257 -3.36 -10.77 10.87
C HIS A 257 -3.27 -10.51 12.38
N ILE A 258 -3.20 -9.25 12.76
CA ILE A 258 -3.21 -8.78 14.14
C ILE A 258 -4.63 -8.41 14.60
N SER A 259 -4.82 -8.27 15.91
CA SER A 259 -6.12 -7.86 16.48
C SER A 259 -6.66 -6.58 15.85
N PRO A 260 -8.00 -6.48 15.66
CA PRO A 260 -8.61 -5.25 15.18
C PRO A 260 -8.21 -4.07 16.05
N MET A 261 -7.74 -3.02 15.42
CA MET A 261 -7.34 -1.83 16.14
C MET A 261 -8.55 -1.05 16.63
N SER A 262 -8.51 -0.63 17.89
CA SER A 262 -9.55 0.21 18.47
C SER A 262 -9.64 1.56 17.74
N LYS A 263 -10.82 2.20 17.79
CA LYS A 263 -11.17 3.39 17.01
C LYS A 263 -10.29 4.63 17.24
N ALA A 264 -9.43 4.64 18.25
CA ALA A 264 -8.71 5.83 18.69
C ALA A 264 -7.20 5.53 18.81
N GLY A 265 -6.42 5.79 17.78
CA GLY A 265 -4.97 5.97 17.93
C GLY A 265 -4.14 4.78 18.43
N ALA A 266 -4.79 3.66 18.72
CA ALA A 266 -4.19 2.49 19.36
C ALA A 266 -3.13 1.75 18.52
N MET A 267 -2.92 2.15 17.26
CA MET A 267 -1.84 1.54 16.47
C MET A 267 -0.48 1.92 17.06
N GLU A 268 -0.28 3.18 17.36
CA GLU A 268 0.98 3.66 17.97
C GLU A 268 1.20 3.02 19.35
N GLU A 269 0.15 2.90 20.17
CA GLU A 269 0.24 2.27 21.48
C GLU A 269 0.41 0.74 21.39
N SER A 270 -0.28 0.06 20.49
CA SER A 270 -0.19 -1.40 20.32
C SER A 270 1.12 -1.83 19.65
N LEU A 271 1.62 -1.06 18.70
CA LEU A 271 2.94 -1.28 18.07
C LEU A 271 4.06 -1.14 19.09
N VAL A 272 3.91 -0.16 19.99
CA VAL A 272 4.84 0.13 21.07
C VAL A 272 4.83 -0.95 22.17
N ALA A 273 3.70 -1.58 22.42
CA ALA A 273 3.58 -2.56 23.51
C ALA A 273 4.16 -3.95 23.17
N GLY A 274 4.64 -4.20 21.96
CA GLY A 274 5.11 -5.53 21.54
C GLY A 274 3.99 -6.60 21.55
N ALA A 275 2.76 -6.18 21.70
CA ALA A 275 1.58 -7.03 21.95
C ALA A 275 0.88 -7.48 20.66
N LEU A 276 1.59 -7.52 19.53
CA LEU A 276 1.03 -8.02 18.29
C LEU A 276 0.99 -9.55 18.32
N GLN A 277 0.02 -10.08 19.09
CA GLN A 277 -0.28 -11.51 19.04
C GLN A 277 -0.96 -11.81 17.70
N PRO A 278 -0.48 -12.81 16.95
CA PRO A 278 -1.18 -13.27 15.76
C PRO A 278 -2.58 -13.74 16.14
N VAL A 279 -3.63 -13.18 15.51
CA VAL A 279 -5.01 -13.65 15.71
C VAL A 279 -5.44 -14.68 14.67
N MET A 280 -4.63 -14.87 13.65
CA MET A 280 -4.98 -15.73 12.52
C MET A 280 -3.74 -16.50 12.07
N ASP A 281 -3.88 -17.81 11.88
CA ASP A 281 -2.79 -18.62 11.33
C ASP A 281 -2.65 -18.45 9.80
N MET A 282 -1.54 -18.91 9.28
CA MET A 282 -1.16 -18.81 7.88
C MET A 282 -2.17 -19.48 6.93
N GLU A 283 -2.73 -20.63 7.31
CA GLU A 283 -3.69 -21.37 6.49
C GLU A 283 -5.02 -20.63 6.39
N ILE A 284 -5.48 -20.03 7.51
CA ILE A 284 -6.70 -19.23 7.50
C ILE A 284 -6.50 -17.97 6.66
N TYR A 285 -5.39 -17.27 6.81
CA TYR A 285 -5.07 -16.08 6.02
C TYR A 285 -5.02 -16.38 4.52
N SER A 286 -4.37 -17.49 4.15
CA SER A 286 -4.26 -17.91 2.75
C SER A 286 -5.62 -18.20 2.12
N LYS A 287 -6.57 -18.78 2.89
CA LYS A 287 -7.95 -18.97 2.41
C LYS A 287 -8.66 -17.65 2.10
N PHE A 288 -8.43 -16.60 2.91
CA PHE A 288 -8.96 -15.27 2.59
C PHE A 288 -8.34 -14.71 1.31
N ALA A 289 -7.04 -14.83 1.13
CA ALA A 289 -6.38 -14.38 -0.11
C ALA A 289 -6.96 -15.09 -1.34
N MET A 290 -7.20 -16.41 -1.28
CA MET A 290 -7.87 -17.15 -2.35
C MET A 290 -9.29 -16.67 -2.59
N ARG A 291 -10.07 -16.42 -1.52
CA ARG A 291 -11.41 -15.87 -1.64
C ARG A 291 -11.43 -14.50 -2.32
N TRP A 292 -10.46 -13.62 -2.01
CA TRP A 292 -10.35 -12.33 -2.70
C TRP A 292 -10.12 -12.51 -4.20
N ILE A 293 -9.28 -13.49 -4.59
CA ILE A 293 -9.03 -13.83 -6.01
C ILE A 293 -10.28 -14.35 -6.69
N ASP A 294 -11.03 -15.23 -6.04
CA ASP A 294 -12.32 -15.77 -6.54
C ASP A 294 -13.37 -14.65 -6.70
N ASP A 295 -13.30 -13.64 -5.84
CA ASP A 295 -14.13 -12.45 -5.93
C ASP A 295 -13.62 -11.40 -6.92
N GLY A 296 -12.50 -11.65 -7.61
CA GLY A 296 -12.03 -10.84 -8.73
C GLY A 296 -10.77 -10.02 -8.45
N ALA A 297 -10.17 -10.14 -7.26
CA ALA A 297 -8.86 -9.54 -7.00
C ALA A 297 -7.79 -10.14 -7.91
N SER A 298 -6.86 -9.30 -8.34
CA SER A 298 -5.67 -9.70 -9.10
C SER A 298 -4.37 -9.21 -8.45
N ILE A 299 -4.49 -8.55 -7.29
CA ILE A 299 -3.38 -8.19 -6.40
C ILE A 299 -3.79 -8.65 -5.01
N VAL A 300 -2.99 -9.52 -4.39
CA VAL A 300 -3.18 -9.97 -3.02
C VAL A 300 -1.88 -9.87 -2.26
N GLY A 301 -1.93 -9.68 -0.96
CA GLY A 301 -0.70 -9.57 -0.17
C GLY A 301 -0.98 -9.49 1.31
N GLY A 302 -0.02 -8.97 2.06
CA GLY A 302 -0.11 -8.79 3.50
C GLY A 302 0.12 -7.35 3.93
N CYS A 303 -0.46 -6.95 5.05
CA CYS A 303 -0.23 -5.69 5.73
C CYS A 303 0.38 -5.95 7.11
N CYS A 304 -0.17 -5.34 8.15
CA CYS A 304 0.38 -5.43 9.49
C CYS A 304 0.48 -6.88 10.01
N GLY A 305 1.68 -7.26 10.45
CA GLY A 305 1.94 -8.56 11.04
C GLY A 305 2.08 -9.73 10.06
N ILE A 306 1.93 -9.54 8.76
CA ILE A 306 2.11 -10.61 7.76
C ILE A 306 3.59 -10.75 7.39
N PRO A 307 4.27 -11.84 7.82
CA PRO A 307 5.65 -12.10 7.49
C PRO A 307 5.80 -12.84 6.14
N PRO A 308 7.05 -13.02 5.64
CA PRO A 308 7.32 -13.68 4.37
C PRO A 308 6.69 -15.07 4.23
N GLU A 309 6.61 -15.85 5.31
CA GLU A 309 6.11 -17.22 5.31
C GLU A 309 4.64 -17.31 4.87
N TYR A 310 3.83 -16.32 5.16
CA TYR A 310 2.43 -16.24 4.73
C TYR A 310 2.32 -16.04 3.22
N LEU A 311 3.20 -15.20 2.65
CA LEU A 311 3.24 -14.97 1.21
C LEU A 311 3.77 -16.19 0.46
N GLN A 312 4.74 -16.88 1.03
CA GLN A 312 5.23 -18.16 0.49
C GLN A 312 4.07 -19.16 0.37
N ARG A 313 3.25 -19.29 1.42
CA ARG A 313 2.09 -20.18 1.39
C ARG A 313 1.07 -19.80 0.31
N ILE A 314 0.77 -18.51 0.17
CA ILE A 314 -0.11 -18.01 -0.91
C ILE A 314 0.49 -18.37 -2.29
N THR A 315 1.80 -18.17 -2.46
CA THR A 315 2.51 -18.47 -3.71
C THR A 315 2.44 -19.97 -4.04
N GLU A 316 2.63 -20.84 -3.05
CA GLU A 316 2.52 -22.31 -3.21
C GLU A 316 1.11 -22.70 -3.69
N ILE A 317 0.06 -22.18 -3.08
CA ILE A 317 -1.32 -22.46 -3.48
C ILE A 317 -1.60 -21.99 -4.91
N LEU A 318 -1.10 -20.83 -5.31
CA LEU A 318 -1.30 -20.28 -6.66
C LEU A 318 -0.48 -21.01 -7.73
N SER A 319 0.52 -21.79 -7.32
CA SER A 319 1.38 -22.57 -8.23
C SER A 319 0.86 -23.98 -8.49
N LEU A 320 -0.16 -24.43 -7.73
CA LEU A 320 -0.84 -25.72 -7.89
C LEU A 320 -2.00 -25.60 -8.88
#